data_6a4dd9435f673472d60b03d7a94a7392
#
_entry.id   6a4dd9435f673472d60b03d7a94a7392
#
_cell.length_a   1.000
_cell.length_b   1.000
_cell.length_c   1.000
_cell.angle_alpha   90.00
_cell.angle_beta   90.00
_cell.angle_gamma   90.00
#
_symmetry.space_group_name_H-M   'P 1'
#
loop_
_entity.id
_entity.type
_entity.pdbx_description
1 polymer ?
#
loop_
_entity_poly.entity_id
_entity_poly.type
_entity_poly.pdbx_seq_one_letter_code
_entity_poly.pdbx_strand_id
1 'polypeptide(L)'
;LAIAKSQYQGVAAATIHSPNTELGIWLDEQQQARLIYKIDFLQTKGMAPSRPITLVDAKSGELLDQWEGIAFIEAEGPGGNQKSGRYYFGSNTQFGAFQVNSFCQMDSQDVITLNMNNQQSSGQVHQFSCNDNGGSNVNNYRAVNGAYAPMNDAHYFGQRVFDMYQDWLNTRPIQQKLKMRVHYGSNYGNAFWDGRQMTFGDGNQSMYPLATWDVIAHEVSHGFTEQNSGLEYRGMSGGMNESFSDVAAAALSEYVHGSFNWKMGEHVMKHSDAMRYFIKPSQDGMSIGHINQYYNGIDVHHSSG
;
A
#
# COMPACT_ATOMS: atom_id res chain seq x y z
N LEU A 1 -15.80 27.93 -3.70
CA LEU A 1 -14.55 27.66 -2.99
C LEU A 1 -14.79 27.23 -1.51
N ALA A 2 -15.67 27.91 -0.74
CA ALA A 2 -15.96 27.54 0.63
C ALA A 2 -16.52 26.11 0.74
N ILE A 3 -17.48 25.74 -0.12
CA ILE A 3 -18.07 24.41 -0.20
C ILE A 3 -16.99 23.35 -0.53
N ALA A 4 -16.16 23.60 -1.55
CA ALA A 4 -15.07 22.69 -1.89
C ALA A 4 -14.08 22.52 -0.76
N LYS A 5 -13.73 23.58 -0.02
CA LYS A 5 -12.82 23.52 1.14
C LYS A 5 -13.44 22.79 2.33
N SER A 6 -14.75 22.85 2.55
CA SER A 6 -15.41 22.19 3.68
C SER A 6 -15.38 20.67 3.57
N GLN A 7 -15.21 20.10 2.37
CA GLN A 7 -15.04 18.67 2.15
C GLN A 7 -13.67 18.16 2.63
N TYR A 8 -12.70 19.07 2.79
CA TYR A 8 -11.35 18.76 3.26
C TYR A 8 -11.14 19.27 4.68
N GLN A 9 -11.85 18.67 5.64
CA GLN A 9 -11.79 19.05 7.05
C GLN A 9 -10.36 18.97 7.59
N GLY A 10 -9.93 20.04 8.28
CA GLY A 10 -8.60 20.11 8.89
C GLY A 10 -7.51 20.74 8.00
N VAL A 11 -7.83 21.17 6.79
CA VAL A 11 -6.87 21.87 5.93
C VAL A 11 -6.80 23.34 6.32
N ALA A 12 -5.65 23.79 6.83
CA ALA A 12 -5.43 25.20 7.08
C ALA A 12 -5.36 26.00 5.75
N ALA A 13 -5.96 27.18 5.71
CA ALA A 13 -5.98 28.03 4.50
C ALA A 13 -4.57 28.29 3.92
N ALA A 14 -3.56 28.37 4.77
CA ALA A 14 -2.15 28.56 4.39
C ALA A 14 -1.54 27.39 3.60
N THR A 15 -2.24 26.27 3.43
CA THR A 15 -1.77 25.09 2.67
C THR A 15 -2.41 24.97 1.29
N ILE A 16 -3.27 25.91 0.93
CA ILE A 16 -3.99 25.94 -0.34
C ILE A 16 -3.30 26.94 -1.27
N HIS A 17 -2.90 26.45 -2.42
CA HIS A 17 -2.25 27.26 -3.47
C HIS A 17 -3.11 27.26 -4.73
N SER A 18 -2.98 28.35 -5.51
CA SER A 18 -3.58 28.46 -6.85
C SER A 18 -5.05 28.05 -6.92
N PRO A 19 -5.93 28.53 -6.01
CA PRO A 19 -7.35 28.21 -6.13
C PRO A 19 -7.91 28.77 -7.41
N ASN A 20 -8.59 27.93 -8.19
CA ASN A 20 -9.28 28.29 -9.40
C ASN A 20 -10.79 28.05 -9.25
N THR A 21 -11.61 28.87 -9.88
CA THR A 21 -13.07 28.72 -9.91
C THR A 21 -13.58 29.18 -11.27
N GLU A 22 -14.12 28.24 -12.00
CA GLU A 22 -14.67 28.45 -13.35
C GLU A 22 -16.18 28.23 -13.33
N LEU A 23 -16.94 29.14 -13.93
CA LEU A 23 -18.35 28.94 -14.23
C LEU A 23 -18.49 28.20 -15.56
N GLY A 24 -19.26 27.14 -15.59
CA GLY A 24 -19.42 26.31 -16.78
C GLY A 24 -20.78 25.63 -16.85
N ILE A 25 -21.00 24.93 -17.94
CA ILE A 25 -22.15 24.03 -18.11
C ILE A 25 -21.65 22.60 -18.09
N TRP A 26 -22.28 21.77 -17.26
CA TRP A 26 -22.02 20.35 -17.16
C TRP A 26 -23.26 19.57 -17.56
N LEU A 27 -23.09 18.52 -18.34
CA LEU A 27 -24.17 17.59 -18.67
C LEU A 27 -24.14 16.44 -17.66
N ASP A 28 -25.23 16.25 -16.95
CA ASP A 28 -25.35 15.12 -16.01
C ASP A 28 -25.56 13.79 -16.77
N GLU A 29 -25.64 12.70 -16.03
CA GLU A 29 -25.82 11.36 -16.61
C GLU A 29 -27.10 11.22 -17.44
N GLN A 30 -28.11 12.06 -17.19
CA GLN A 30 -29.35 12.13 -17.93
C GLN A 30 -29.28 13.14 -19.11
N GLN A 31 -28.07 13.63 -19.46
CA GLN A 31 -27.82 14.61 -20.52
C GLN A 31 -28.53 15.96 -20.26
N GLN A 32 -28.85 16.29 -19.02
CA GLN A 32 -29.41 17.59 -18.66
C GLN A 32 -28.30 18.61 -18.37
N ALA A 33 -28.45 19.80 -18.93
CA ALA A 33 -27.50 20.89 -18.75
C ALA A 33 -27.67 21.54 -17.35
N ARG A 34 -26.62 21.52 -16.54
CA ARG A 34 -26.56 22.22 -15.26
C ARG A 34 -25.51 23.32 -15.31
N LEU A 35 -25.82 24.47 -14.75
CA LEU A 35 -24.85 25.52 -14.52
C LEU A 35 -24.04 25.19 -13.30
N ILE A 36 -22.71 25.09 -13.42
CA ILE A 36 -21.85 24.63 -12.35
C ILE A 36 -20.68 25.60 -12.11
N TYR A 37 -20.17 25.58 -10.87
CA TYR A 37 -18.80 26.00 -10.58
C TYR A 37 -17.89 24.77 -10.54
N LYS A 38 -16.86 24.77 -11.40
CA LYS A 38 -15.71 23.88 -11.27
C LYS A 38 -14.67 24.59 -10.42
N ILE A 39 -14.31 23.96 -9.31
CA ILE A 39 -13.42 24.53 -8.29
C ILE A 39 -12.26 23.58 -8.10
N ASP A 40 -11.03 24.07 -8.25
CA ASP A 40 -9.83 23.30 -7.95
C ASP A 40 -8.82 24.15 -7.16
N PHE A 41 -7.95 23.48 -6.43
CA PHE A 41 -6.83 24.11 -5.74
C PHE A 41 -5.75 23.08 -5.43
N LEU A 42 -4.49 23.50 -5.40
CA LEU A 42 -3.37 22.64 -4.98
C LEU A 42 -3.22 22.72 -3.45
N GLN A 43 -3.24 21.57 -2.82
CA GLN A 43 -2.91 21.38 -1.42
C GLN A 43 -1.53 20.75 -1.31
N THR A 44 -0.60 21.39 -0.60
CA THR A 44 0.79 20.93 -0.49
C THR A 44 1.22 20.60 0.94
N LYS A 45 0.36 20.83 1.93
CA LYS A 45 0.64 20.44 3.31
C LYS A 45 0.02 19.07 3.59
N GLY A 46 0.85 18.19 4.08
CA GLY A 46 0.51 16.78 4.29
C GLY A 46 1.64 15.93 3.77
N MET A 47 1.37 14.64 3.56
CA MET A 47 2.42 13.73 3.12
C MET A 47 2.59 13.71 1.59
N ALA A 48 1.57 14.13 0.84
CA ALA A 48 1.61 14.25 -0.60
C ALA A 48 0.79 15.47 -1.06
N PRO A 49 1.14 16.09 -2.20
CA PRO A 49 0.29 17.09 -2.82
C PRO A 49 -1.03 16.46 -3.30
N SER A 50 -2.11 17.27 -3.31
CA SER A 50 -3.43 16.89 -3.82
C SER A 50 -4.01 18.06 -4.57
N ARG A 51 -4.69 17.79 -5.68
CA ARG A 51 -5.41 18.79 -6.46
C ARG A 51 -6.88 18.39 -6.61
N PRO A 52 -7.68 18.53 -5.53
CA PRO A 52 -9.09 18.22 -5.62
C PRO A 52 -9.80 19.10 -6.64
N ILE A 53 -10.55 18.48 -7.53
CA ILE A 53 -11.46 19.13 -8.45
C ILE A 53 -12.89 18.85 -7.99
N THR A 54 -13.69 19.90 -7.82
CA THR A 54 -15.04 19.81 -7.27
C THR A 54 -16.03 20.51 -8.21
N LEU A 55 -17.13 19.83 -8.56
CA LEU A 55 -18.25 20.42 -9.26
C LEU A 55 -19.37 20.76 -8.27
N VAL A 56 -19.82 22.00 -8.28
CA VAL A 56 -20.88 22.50 -7.42
C VAL A 56 -21.96 23.13 -8.31
N ASP A 57 -23.23 22.76 -8.08
CA ASP A 57 -24.35 23.41 -8.76
C ASP A 57 -24.39 24.92 -8.41
N ALA A 58 -24.38 25.75 -9.43
CA ALA A 58 -24.26 27.19 -9.25
C ALA A 58 -25.51 27.83 -8.64
N LYS A 59 -26.66 27.15 -8.65
CA LYS A 59 -27.93 27.65 -8.10
C LYS A 59 -28.19 27.16 -6.69
N SER A 60 -28.01 25.84 -6.46
CA SER A 60 -28.30 25.21 -5.18
C SER A 60 -27.11 25.17 -4.21
N GLY A 61 -25.88 25.23 -4.71
CA GLY A 61 -24.68 24.98 -3.93
C GLY A 61 -24.43 23.50 -3.64
N GLU A 62 -25.19 22.61 -4.25
CA GLU A 62 -25.05 21.15 -4.11
C GLU A 62 -23.72 20.67 -4.69
N LEU A 63 -23.04 19.79 -3.97
CA LEU A 63 -21.89 19.07 -4.49
C LEU A 63 -22.38 18.03 -5.49
N LEU A 64 -21.96 18.17 -6.74
CA LEU A 64 -22.38 17.28 -7.84
C LEU A 64 -21.37 16.16 -8.09
N ASP A 65 -20.06 16.50 -8.06
CA ASP A 65 -18.99 15.53 -8.32
C ASP A 65 -17.66 16.02 -7.72
N GLN A 66 -16.74 15.08 -7.50
CA GLN A 66 -15.42 15.38 -6.96
C GLN A 66 -14.41 14.30 -7.34
N TRP A 67 -13.22 14.71 -7.79
CA TRP A 67 -12.11 13.80 -8.10
C TRP A 67 -10.74 14.42 -7.83
N GLU A 68 -9.70 13.60 -7.81
CA GLU A 68 -8.30 14.03 -7.71
C GLU A 68 -7.82 14.49 -9.08
N GLY A 69 -7.30 15.70 -9.15
CA GLY A 69 -6.80 16.33 -10.39
C GLY A 69 -5.29 16.16 -10.60
N ILE A 70 -4.56 15.55 -9.68
CA ILE A 70 -3.19 15.14 -9.93
C ILE A 70 -3.23 13.89 -10.79
N ALA A 71 -2.70 13.99 -11.99
CA ALA A 71 -2.58 12.84 -12.89
C ALA A 71 -1.55 11.85 -12.31
N PHE A 72 -1.90 10.57 -12.31
CA PHE A 72 -0.95 9.49 -12.07
C PHE A 72 -0.28 9.13 -13.39
N ILE A 73 1.02 8.83 -13.31
CA ILE A 73 1.85 8.42 -14.44
C ILE A 73 2.51 7.08 -14.10
N GLU A 74 2.90 6.36 -15.14
CA GLU A 74 3.61 5.10 -14.98
C GLU A 74 5.08 5.33 -14.63
N ALA A 75 5.59 4.49 -13.74
CA ALA A 75 6.98 4.41 -13.39
C ALA A 75 7.46 2.96 -13.36
N GLU A 76 8.74 2.80 -13.52
CA GLU A 76 9.43 1.53 -13.69
C GLU A 76 10.59 1.40 -12.71
N GLY A 77 11.12 0.19 -12.57
CA GLY A 77 12.33 -0.02 -11.80
C GLY A 77 12.53 -1.47 -11.35
N PRO A 78 13.70 -1.77 -10.78
CA PRO A 78 13.98 -3.10 -10.28
C PRO A 78 13.15 -3.42 -9.03
N GLY A 79 12.97 -4.72 -8.78
CA GLY A 79 12.40 -5.28 -7.55
C GLY A 79 13.04 -6.61 -7.20
N GLY A 80 12.58 -7.18 -6.09
CA GLY A 80 13.03 -8.46 -5.59
C GLY A 80 14.31 -8.42 -4.77
N ASN A 81 14.80 -9.60 -4.44
CA ASN A 81 16.01 -9.80 -3.66
C ASN A 81 16.80 -11.02 -4.15
N GLN A 82 17.91 -11.33 -3.49
CA GLN A 82 18.78 -12.44 -3.90
C GLN A 82 18.09 -13.82 -3.86
N LYS A 83 17.02 -13.98 -3.08
CA LYS A 83 16.29 -15.25 -2.97
C LYS A 83 15.12 -15.32 -3.95
N SER A 84 14.33 -14.26 -4.10
CA SER A 84 13.25 -14.21 -5.10
C SER A 84 13.76 -14.06 -6.53
N GLY A 85 15.02 -13.71 -6.69
CA GLY A 85 15.58 -13.24 -7.96
C GLY A 85 15.29 -11.76 -8.19
N ARG A 86 16.00 -11.18 -9.16
CA ARG A 86 15.75 -9.82 -9.62
C ARG A 86 14.70 -9.83 -10.71
N TYR A 87 13.67 -9.02 -10.54
CA TYR A 87 12.68 -8.73 -11.57
C TYR A 87 12.62 -7.22 -11.83
N TYR A 88 11.77 -6.82 -12.76
CA TYR A 88 11.63 -5.43 -13.16
C TYR A 88 10.15 -5.09 -13.31
N PHE A 89 9.75 -3.99 -12.70
CA PHE A 89 8.44 -3.38 -12.91
C PHE A 89 8.52 -2.49 -14.15
N GLY A 90 7.63 -2.64 -15.11
CA GLY A 90 7.60 -1.84 -16.32
C GLY A 90 6.56 -2.35 -17.30
N SER A 91 6.08 -1.50 -18.21
CA SER A 91 4.93 -1.76 -19.09
C SER A 91 5.04 -3.01 -19.97
N ASN A 92 6.25 -3.50 -20.21
CA ASN A 92 6.50 -4.69 -21.05
C ASN A 92 7.09 -5.87 -20.24
N THR A 93 6.86 -5.91 -18.92
CA THR A 93 7.37 -6.95 -18.03
C THR A 93 6.23 -7.77 -17.45
N GLN A 94 6.57 -8.88 -16.79
CA GLN A 94 5.60 -9.75 -16.11
C GLN A 94 4.71 -8.98 -15.12
N PHE A 95 5.28 -8.00 -14.41
CA PHE A 95 4.57 -7.28 -13.34
C PHE A 95 3.84 -6.01 -13.82
N GLY A 96 4.19 -5.47 -15.00
CA GLY A 96 3.71 -4.14 -15.39
C GLY A 96 4.40 -2.99 -14.66
N ALA A 97 4.05 -1.76 -15.01
CA ALA A 97 4.51 -0.55 -14.35
C ALA A 97 3.73 -0.28 -13.05
N PHE A 98 4.28 0.53 -12.16
CA PHE A 98 3.56 1.06 -10.99
C PHE A 98 3.18 2.53 -11.20
N GLN A 99 2.12 2.97 -10.53
CA GLN A 99 1.63 4.34 -10.64
C GLN A 99 2.31 5.24 -9.61
N VAL A 100 2.69 6.45 -10.04
CA VAL A 100 3.17 7.55 -9.20
C VAL A 100 2.47 8.83 -9.60
N ASN A 101 2.56 9.90 -8.80
CA ASN A 101 2.01 11.18 -9.23
C ASN A 101 2.88 11.85 -10.30
N SER A 102 2.37 12.90 -10.93
CA SER A 102 3.04 13.65 -12.01
C SER A 102 4.36 14.31 -11.62
N PHE A 103 4.72 14.31 -10.34
CA PHE A 103 6.01 14.79 -9.82
C PHE A 103 7.00 13.66 -9.54
N CYS A 104 6.71 12.43 -9.98
CA CYS A 104 7.48 11.22 -9.67
C CYS A 104 7.67 11.00 -8.17
N GLN A 105 6.66 11.33 -7.38
CA GLN A 105 6.55 10.90 -6.00
C GLN A 105 5.83 9.56 -5.95
N MET A 106 6.27 8.66 -5.11
CA MET A 106 5.62 7.36 -4.88
C MET A 106 4.30 7.56 -4.14
N ASP A 107 3.36 8.16 -4.84
CA ASP A 107 2.02 8.50 -4.40
C ASP A 107 1.05 8.22 -5.54
N SER A 108 0.23 7.19 -5.38
CA SER A 108 -0.82 6.76 -6.31
C SER A 108 -2.19 7.01 -5.70
N GLN A 109 -3.24 6.56 -6.36
CA GLN A 109 -4.61 6.68 -5.84
C GLN A 109 -4.75 6.08 -4.44
N ASP A 110 -4.25 4.86 -4.23
CA ASP A 110 -4.49 4.07 -3.04
C ASP A 110 -3.27 3.89 -2.14
N VAL A 111 -2.06 4.16 -2.64
CA VAL A 111 -0.80 3.89 -1.93
C VAL A 111 0.12 5.10 -1.95
N ILE A 112 0.72 5.38 -0.80
CA ILE A 112 1.80 6.36 -0.66
C ILE A 112 2.98 5.73 0.05
N THR A 113 4.18 5.84 -0.53
CA THR A 113 5.39 5.19 -0.01
C THR A 113 6.40 6.20 0.50
N LEU A 114 6.77 6.05 1.76
CA LEU A 114 7.67 6.93 2.47
C LEU A 114 9.03 6.27 2.66
N ASN A 115 10.08 7.02 2.36
CA ASN A 115 11.44 6.66 2.73
C ASN A 115 11.71 7.10 4.18
N MET A 116 11.88 6.14 5.07
CA MET A 116 12.22 6.39 6.46
C MET A 116 13.71 6.70 6.68
N ASN A 117 14.53 6.46 5.66
CA ASN A 117 15.98 6.70 5.70
C ASN A 117 16.64 6.13 6.96
N ASN A 118 16.25 4.94 7.36
CA ASN A 118 16.66 4.22 8.58
C ASN A 118 16.31 4.95 9.90
N GLN A 119 15.40 5.93 9.85
CA GLN A 119 14.82 6.56 11.04
C GLN A 119 13.51 5.84 11.46
N GLN A 120 13.04 6.13 12.69
CA GLN A 120 11.79 5.57 13.21
C GLN A 120 10.63 6.56 13.22
N SER A 121 10.88 7.85 13.15
CA SER A 121 9.88 8.90 13.38
C SER A 121 9.61 9.84 12.22
N SER A 122 10.50 10.02 11.27
CA SER A 122 10.36 11.04 10.22
C SER A 122 10.65 10.49 8.83
N GLY A 123 9.61 10.00 8.15
CA GLY A 123 9.70 9.61 6.74
C GLY A 123 9.17 10.70 5.82
N GLN A 124 9.67 10.74 4.60
CA GLN A 124 9.19 11.61 3.54
C GLN A 124 8.71 10.78 2.36
N VAL A 125 7.69 11.26 1.63
CA VAL A 125 7.28 10.62 0.38
C VAL A 125 8.49 10.53 -0.53
N HIS A 126 8.77 9.31 -0.99
CA HIS A 126 9.91 9.11 -1.87
C HIS A 126 9.64 9.75 -3.21
N GLN A 127 10.56 10.58 -3.65
CA GLN A 127 10.55 11.24 -4.95
C GLN A 127 11.82 10.88 -5.71
N PHE A 128 11.69 10.63 -6.99
CA PHE A 128 12.80 10.43 -7.92
C PHE A 128 12.66 11.35 -9.13
N SER A 129 13.64 11.39 -10.01
CA SER A 129 13.60 12.28 -11.19
C SER A 129 12.66 11.74 -12.25
N CYS A 130 11.68 12.54 -12.66
CA CYS A 130 10.88 12.25 -13.84
C CYS A 130 11.73 12.36 -15.10
N ASN A 131 11.32 11.64 -16.15
CA ASN A 131 11.92 11.77 -17.47
C ASN A 131 11.11 12.78 -18.31
N ASP A 132 11.59 14.02 -18.34
CA ASP A 132 10.93 15.12 -19.06
C ASP A 132 11.02 15.00 -20.60
N ASN A 133 11.75 14.00 -21.11
CA ASN A 133 11.99 13.80 -22.54
C ASN A 133 11.14 12.67 -23.16
N GLY A 134 10.06 12.24 -22.49
CA GLY A 134 9.12 11.24 -23.01
C GLY A 134 9.59 9.78 -22.93
N GLY A 135 10.61 9.48 -22.12
CA GLY A 135 11.02 8.11 -21.77
C GLY A 135 10.37 7.63 -20.48
N SER A 136 10.72 6.40 -20.07
CA SER A 136 10.21 5.81 -18.84
C SER A 136 10.70 6.56 -17.59
N ASN A 137 9.83 6.72 -16.60
CA ASN A 137 10.16 7.26 -15.28
C ASN A 137 10.76 6.12 -14.43
N VAL A 138 12.06 6.11 -14.21
CA VAL A 138 12.75 4.98 -13.60
C VAL A 138 13.19 5.30 -12.17
N ASN A 139 12.70 4.52 -11.19
CA ASN A 139 13.18 4.55 -9.83
C ASN A 139 14.17 3.40 -9.56
N ASN A 140 15.45 3.73 -9.41
CA ASN A 140 16.53 2.80 -9.05
C ASN A 140 16.98 2.93 -7.57
N TYR A 141 16.24 3.58 -6.74
CA TYR A 141 16.55 3.76 -5.32
C TYR A 141 16.13 2.52 -4.53
N ARG A 142 16.92 2.06 -3.67
CA ARG A 142 18.34 1.76 -3.52
C ARG A 142 18.45 0.27 -3.20
N ALA A 143 19.50 -0.39 -3.64
CA ALA A 143 19.77 -1.76 -3.20
C ALA A 143 20.23 -1.74 -1.72
N VAL A 144 19.68 -2.65 -0.92
CA VAL A 144 20.00 -2.79 0.51
C VAL A 144 19.82 -4.24 0.97
N ASN A 145 20.76 -4.72 1.74
CA ASN A 145 20.69 -6.04 2.39
C ASN A 145 20.24 -7.18 1.45
N GLY A 146 20.73 -7.17 0.20
CA GLY A 146 20.41 -8.17 -0.82
C GLY A 146 19.11 -7.98 -1.59
N ALA A 147 18.31 -6.97 -1.29
CA ALA A 147 17.20 -6.55 -2.13
C ALA A 147 17.61 -5.45 -3.12
N TYR A 148 16.91 -5.37 -4.25
CA TYR A 148 17.28 -4.48 -5.37
C TYR A 148 16.64 -3.09 -5.25
N ALA A 149 15.37 -2.98 -4.89
CA ALA A 149 14.70 -1.71 -4.61
C ALA A 149 13.43 -1.93 -3.76
N PRO A 150 13.53 -2.10 -2.44
CA PRO A 150 12.38 -2.37 -1.56
C PRO A 150 11.26 -1.32 -1.62
N MET A 151 11.59 -0.08 -2.02
CA MET A 151 10.59 0.97 -2.23
C MET A 151 9.64 0.63 -3.38
N ASN A 152 10.18 0.12 -4.50
CA ASN A 152 9.37 -0.29 -5.65
C ASN A 152 8.50 -1.49 -5.29
N ASP A 153 9.06 -2.49 -4.58
CA ASP A 153 8.32 -3.65 -4.12
C ASP A 153 7.14 -3.24 -3.23
N ALA A 154 7.39 -2.40 -2.22
CA ALA A 154 6.36 -1.91 -1.34
C ALA A 154 5.25 -1.16 -2.10
N HIS A 155 5.62 -0.26 -2.98
CA HIS A 155 4.66 0.57 -3.71
C HIS A 155 3.81 -0.25 -4.69
N TYR A 156 4.46 -1.09 -5.51
CA TYR A 156 3.78 -1.93 -6.48
C TYR A 156 2.86 -2.95 -5.81
N PHE A 157 3.39 -3.75 -4.87
CA PHE A 157 2.57 -4.79 -4.25
C PHE A 157 1.50 -4.21 -3.33
N GLY A 158 1.74 -3.04 -2.74
CA GLY A 158 0.67 -2.30 -2.06
C GLY A 158 -0.50 -1.98 -2.99
N GLN A 159 -0.24 -1.52 -4.23
CA GLN A 159 -1.29 -1.31 -5.25
C GLN A 159 -1.99 -2.63 -5.60
N ARG A 160 -1.22 -3.72 -5.80
CA ARG A 160 -1.79 -5.05 -6.14
C ARG A 160 -2.70 -5.62 -5.05
N VAL A 161 -2.45 -5.31 -3.78
CA VAL A 161 -3.38 -5.70 -2.70
C VAL A 161 -4.75 -5.03 -2.90
N PHE A 162 -4.79 -3.74 -3.22
CA PHE A 162 -6.07 -3.06 -3.51
C PHE A 162 -6.77 -3.65 -4.72
N ASP A 163 -6.03 -3.93 -5.79
CA ASP A 163 -6.60 -4.54 -6.99
C ASP A 163 -7.16 -5.93 -6.70
N MET A 164 -6.44 -6.78 -5.99
CA MET A 164 -6.90 -8.12 -5.61
C MET A 164 -8.20 -8.07 -4.77
N TYR A 165 -8.25 -7.21 -3.76
CA TYR A 165 -9.46 -7.05 -2.94
C TYR A 165 -10.63 -6.51 -3.76
N GLN A 166 -10.37 -5.58 -4.69
CA GLN A 166 -11.41 -5.04 -5.56
C GLN A 166 -11.91 -6.10 -6.55
N ASP A 167 -10.98 -6.79 -7.24
CA ASP A 167 -11.32 -7.74 -8.31
C ASP A 167 -12.00 -9.00 -7.79
N TRP A 168 -11.55 -9.53 -6.65
CA TRP A 168 -12.03 -10.79 -6.12
C TRP A 168 -13.16 -10.64 -5.11
N LEU A 169 -13.17 -9.55 -4.33
CA LEU A 169 -14.08 -9.36 -3.21
C LEU A 169 -14.99 -8.12 -3.37
N ASN A 170 -14.79 -7.33 -4.43
CA ASN A 170 -15.50 -6.07 -4.68
C ASN A 170 -15.49 -5.13 -3.44
N THR A 171 -14.34 -5.04 -2.79
CA THR A 171 -14.15 -4.22 -1.58
C THR A 171 -12.74 -3.63 -1.53
N ARG A 172 -12.54 -2.65 -0.67
CA ARG A 172 -11.21 -2.12 -0.37
C ARG A 172 -10.60 -2.88 0.82
N PRO A 173 -9.29 -3.12 0.85
CA PRO A 173 -8.64 -3.74 2.02
C PRO A 173 -8.68 -2.83 3.26
N ILE A 174 -8.53 -1.52 3.08
CA ILE A 174 -8.64 -0.49 4.11
C ILE A 174 -9.32 0.76 3.54
N GLN A 175 -9.99 1.55 4.40
CA GLN A 175 -10.74 2.73 3.96
C GLN A 175 -9.83 3.88 3.53
N GLN A 176 -8.75 4.14 4.27
CA GLN A 176 -7.81 5.21 4.01
C GLN A 176 -6.78 4.82 2.93
N LYS A 177 -6.09 5.83 2.38
CA LYS A 177 -4.91 5.60 1.54
C LYS A 177 -3.83 4.86 2.34
N LEU A 178 -3.32 3.76 1.79
CA LEU A 178 -2.28 2.95 2.41
C LEU A 178 -0.94 3.69 2.42
N LYS A 179 -0.42 3.90 3.60
CA LYS A 179 0.89 4.49 3.82
C LYS A 179 1.91 3.38 4.09
N MET A 180 2.93 3.31 3.24
CA MET A 180 4.01 2.33 3.31
C MET A 180 5.30 3.01 3.77
N ARG A 181 5.75 2.75 5.00
CA ARG A 181 7.02 3.25 5.54
C ARG A 181 8.11 2.22 5.28
N VAL A 182 9.02 2.49 4.36
CA VAL A 182 10.11 1.59 3.96
C VAL A 182 11.45 2.13 4.45
N HIS A 183 12.43 1.27 4.59
CA HIS A 183 13.72 1.59 5.22
C HIS A 183 13.58 2.09 6.65
N TYR A 184 12.76 1.41 7.46
CA TYR A 184 12.51 1.77 8.85
C TYR A 184 13.59 1.21 9.77
N GLY A 185 14.16 2.08 10.60
CA GLY A 185 15.19 1.71 11.57
C GLY A 185 16.47 1.17 10.93
N SER A 186 17.39 0.73 11.74
CA SER A 186 18.65 0.11 11.31
C SER A 186 18.66 -1.35 11.74
N ASN A 187 19.01 -2.26 10.82
CA ASN A 187 19.05 -3.70 11.08
C ASN A 187 17.73 -4.24 11.65
N TYR A 188 16.61 -3.66 11.19
CA TYR A 188 15.27 -3.97 11.69
C TYR A 188 14.63 -5.08 10.89
N GLY A 189 14.54 -6.27 11.49
CA GLY A 189 14.02 -7.50 10.88
C GLY A 189 12.55 -7.74 11.22
N ASN A 190 11.68 -6.72 11.06
CA ASN A 190 10.24 -6.86 11.25
C ASN A 190 9.45 -5.96 10.31
N ALA A 191 8.18 -6.31 10.10
CA ALA A 191 7.15 -5.48 9.49
C ALA A 191 5.95 -5.44 10.44
N PHE A 192 5.12 -4.41 10.37
CA PHE A 192 3.92 -4.30 11.20
C PHE A 192 2.93 -3.26 10.69
N TRP A 193 1.65 -3.51 10.94
CA TRP A 193 0.54 -2.57 10.89
C TRP A 193 0.39 -1.88 12.25
N ASP A 194 0.22 -0.55 12.28
CA ASP A 194 0.06 0.22 13.53
C ASP A 194 -1.35 0.84 13.70
N GLY A 195 -2.34 0.34 12.95
CA GLY A 195 -3.70 0.89 12.91
C GLY A 195 -3.90 2.00 11.86
N ARG A 196 -2.81 2.51 11.24
CA ARG A 196 -2.87 3.62 10.29
C ARG A 196 -1.95 3.47 9.08
N GLN A 197 -0.87 2.72 9.23
CA GLN A 197 0.19 2.63 8.24
C GLN A 197 0.98 1.34 8.39
N MET A 198 1.60 0.93 7.30
CA MET A 198 2.51 -0.20 7.24
C MET A 198 3.95 0.24 7.45
N THR A 199 4.73 -0.58 8.10
CA THR A 199 6.15 -0.33 8.34
C THR A 199 6.97 -1.55 7.99
N PHE A 200 8.06 -1.34 7.22
CA PHE A 200 8.95 -2.40 6.75
C PHE A 200 10.40 -2.04 7.06
N GLY A 201 11.08 -2.91 7.78
CA GLY A 201 12.52 -2.83 8.00
C GLY A 201 13.31 -3.38 6.81
N ASP A 202 14.58 -3.01 6.75
CA ASP A 202 15.53 -3.51 5.75
C ASP A 202 16.07 -4.92 6.09
N GLY A 203 15.46 -5.59 7.04
CA GLY A 203 15.92 -6.89 7.51
C GLY A 203 17.20 -6.80 8.33
N ASN A 204 17.88 -7.94 8.44
CA ASN A 204 19.07 -8.11 9.27
C ASN A 204 19.97 -9.24 8.71
N GLN A 205 20.80 -9.85 9.56
CA GLN A 205 21.65 -10.99 9.15
C GLN A 205 20.83 -12.23 8.72
N SER A 206 19.64 -12.41 9.28
CA SER A 206 18.78 -13.59 9.02
C SER A 206 17.67 -13.34 8.00
N MET A 207 17.38 -12.05 7.70
CA MET A 207 16.26 -11.66 6.86
C MET A 207 16.69 -10.62 5.81
N TYR A 208 16.17 -10.76 4.59
CA TYR A 208 16.12 -9.70 3.57
C TYR A 208 15.17 -8.59 4.00
N PRO A 209 15.11 -7.44 3.30
CA PRO A 209 14.06 -6.45 3.49
C PRO A 209 12.67 -7.07 3.42
N LEU A 210 11.77 -6.62 4.31
CA LEU A 210 10.47 -7.25 4.52
C LEU A 210 9.38 -6.78 3.53
N ALA A 211 9.71 -5.88 2.62
CA ALA A 211 8.79 -5.42 1.58
C ALA A 211 8.66 -6.48 0.45
N THR A 212 8.13 -7.66 0.78
CA THR A 212 7.78 -8.74 -0.16
C THR A 212 6.27 -8.83 -0.31
N TRP A 213 5.78 -9.35 -1.44
CA TRP A 213 4.34 -9.39 -1.75
C TRP A 213 3.50 -10.07 -0.66
N ASP A 214 3.98 -11.21 -0.15
CA ASP A 214 3.30 -11.98 0.89
C ASP A 214 3.25 -11.23 2.22
N VAL A 215 4.37 -10.64 2.67
CA VAL A 215 4.39 -9.81 3.88
C VAL A 215 3.52 -8.57 3.73
N ILE A 216 3.55 -7.90 2.58
CA ILE A 216 2.72 -6.72 2.32
C ILE A 216 1.23 -7.06 2.42
N ALA A 217 0.79 -8.14 1.77
CA ALA A 217 -0.62 -8.57 1.83
C ALA A 217 -1.04 -9.00 3.24
N HIS A 218 -0.18 -9.73 3.94
CA HIS A 218 -0.39 -10.13 5.33
C HIS A 218 -0.66 -8.92 6.22
N GLU A 219 0.23 -7.98 6.20
CA GLU A 219 0.15 -6.80 7.05
C GLU A 219 -1.06 -5.89 6.70
N VAL A 220 -1.33 -5.64 5.42
CA VAL A 220 -2.51 -4.85 5.00
C VAL A 220 -3.80 -5.53 5.46
N SER A 221 -3.82 -6.85 5.50
CA SER A 221 -4.99 -7.63 5.90
C SER A 221 -5.26 -7.60 7.41
N HIS A 222 -4.27 -7.28 8.24
CA HIS A 222 -4.53 -6.88 9.64
C HIS A 222 -5.41 -5.62 9.69
N GLY A 223 -5.14 -4.64 8.82
CA GLY A 223 -6.00 -3.45 8.68
C GLY A 223 -7.42 -3.78 8.22
N PHE A 224 -7.57 -4.72 7.29
CA PHE A 224 -8.89 -5.22 6.88
C PHE A 224 -9.63 -5.86 8.06
N THR A 225 -8.99 -6.74 8.80
CA THR A 225 -9.55 -7.39 9.99
C THR A 225 -9.95 -6.38 11.04
N GLU A 226 -9.10 -5.39 11.33
CA GLU A 226 -9.37 -4.32 12.30
C GLU A 226 -10.60 -3.50 11.91
N GLN A 227 -10.73 -3.12 10.62
CA GLN A 227 -11.81 -2.26 10.13
C GLN A 227 -13.14 -2.99 9.86
N ASN A 228 -13.16 -4.33 9.86
CA ASN A 228 -14.35 -5.14 9.59
C ASN A 228 -14.74 -6.02 10.78
N SER A 229 -14.04 -7.13 11.02
CA SER A 229 -14.41 -8.07 12.08
C SER A 229 -13.97 -7.63 13.48
N GLY A 230 -12.96 -6.77 13.59
CA GLY A 230 -12.43 -6.29 14.86
C GLY A 230 -11.89 -7.41 15.76
N LEU A 231 -11.36 -8.52 15.20
CA LEU A 231 -10.78 -9.61 15.97
C LEU A 231 -9.66 -9.09 16.86
N GLU A 232 -9.82 -9.22 18.17
CA GLU A 232 -8.78 -8.85 19.13
C GLU A 232 -7.49 -9.62 18.89
N TYR A 233 -6.36 -8.91 18.87
CA TYR A 233 -5.05 -9.49 18.60
C TYR A 233 -4.47 -10.20 19.83
N ARG A 234 -5.19 -11.24 20.34
CA ARG A 234 -4.78 -12.09 21.48
C ARG A 234 -5.48 -13.43 21.47
N GLY A 235 -4.83 -14.47 22.00
CA GLY A 235 -5.40 -15.78 22.14
C GLY A 235 -5.92 -16.35 20.81
N MET A 236 -7.03 -17.08 20.81
CA MET A 236 -7.60 -17.67 19.60
C MET A 236 -8.03 -16.63 18.57
N SER A 237 -8.60 -15.50 19.00
CA SER A 237 -8.99 -14.43 18.04
C SER A 237 -7.77 -13.83 17.35
N GLY A 238 -6.64 -13.70 18.06
CA GLY A 238 -5.37 -13.28 17.47
C GLY A 238 -4.83 -14.31 16.47
N GLY A 239 -4.91 -15.59 16.79
CA GLY A 239 -4.55 -16.66 15.84
C GLY A 239 -5.41 -16.64 14.58
N MET A 240 -6.73 -16.39 14.70
CA MET A 240 -7.61 -16.23 13.54
C MET A 240 -7.27 -14.97 12.72
N ASN A 241 -6.89 -13.88 13.38
CA ASN A 241 -6.43 -12.66 12.71
C ASN A 241 -5.16 -12.93 11.88
N GLU A 242 -4.17 -13.62 12.46
CA GLU A 242 -2.96 -14.07 11.76
C GLU A 242 -3.27 -15.01 10.60
N SER A 243 -4.13 -16.00 10.81
CA SER A 243 -4.52 -16.96 9.79
C SER A 243 -5.19 -16.28 8.59
N PHE A 244 -6.08 -15.31 8.82
CA PHE A 244 -6.69 -14.53 7.76
C PHE A 244 -5.66 -13.73 6.96
N SER A 245 -4.70 -13.11 7.65
CA SER A 245 -3.61 -12.36 7.02
C SER A 245 -2.70 -13.27 6.18
N ASP A 246 -2.41 -14.48 6.65
CA ASP A 246 -1.67 -15.48 5.89
C ASP A 246 -2.44 -15.97 4.65
N VAL A 247 -3.76 -16.16 4.75
CA VAL A 247 -4.61 -16.48 3.59
C VAL A 247 -4.57 -15.35 2.55
N ALA A 248 -4.60 -14.10 2.98
CA ALA A 248 -4.48 -12.96 2.07
C ALA A 248 -3.10 -12.88 1.40
N ALA A 249 -2.01 -13.25 2.11
CA ALA A 249 -0.68 -13.38 1.53
C ALA A 249 -0.64 -14.44 0.43
N ALA A 250 -1.27 -15.60 0.68
CA ALA A 250 -1.45 -16.66 -0.32
C ALA A 250 -2.26 -16.18 -1.54
N ALA A 251 -3.36 -15.47 -1.27
CA ALA A 251 -4.24 -14.92 -2.31
C ALA A 251 -3.49 -13.93 -3.21
N LEU A 252 -2.68 -13.01 -2.63
CA LEU A 252 -1.88 -12.09 -3.43
C LEU A 252 -0.82 -12.82 -4.25
N SER A 253 -0.18 -13.86 -3.70
CA SER A 253 0.76 -14.68 -4.46
C SER A 253 0.10 -15.30 -5.68
N GLU A 254 -1.09 -15.88 -5.54
CA GLU A 254 -1.88 -16.40 -6.65
C GLU A 254 -2.28 -15.30 -7.64
N TYR A 255 -2.75 -14.15 -7.15
CA TYR A 255 -3.19 -13.02 -7.98
C TYR A 255 -2.06 -12.45 -8.85
N VAL A 256 -0.84 -12.35 -8.30
CA VAL A 256 0.31 -11.73 -8.99
C VAL A 256 1.11 -12.72 -9.81
N HIS A 257 1.27 -13.96 -9.32
CA HIS A 257 2.16 -14.96 -9.93
C HIS A 257 1.41 -16.11 -10.62
N GLY A 258 0.09 -16.23 -10.39
CA GLY A 258 -0.71 -17.37 -10.88
C GLY A 258 -0.36 -18.69 -10.19
N SER A 259 0.27 -18.61 -9.03
CA SER A 259 0.65 -19.79 -8.23
C SER A 259 0.96 -19.42 -6.79
N PHE A 260 0.75 -20.38 -5.90
CA PHE A 260 1.08 -20.27 -4.49
C PHE A 260 1.71 -21.58 -3.98
N ASN A 261 2.77 -21.49 -3.20
CA ASN A 261 3.56 -22.65 -2.77
C ASN A 261 3.31 -23.10 -1.33
N TRP A 262 2.24 -22.61 -0.69
CA TRP A 262 1.82 -22.96 0.67
C TRP A 262 2.84 -22.60 1.76
N LYS A 263 3.59 -21.51 1.56
CA LYS A 263 4.59 -20.97 2.48
C LYS A 263 4.41 -19.47 2.63
N MET A 264 4.69 -18.96 3.83
CA MET A 264 4.73 -17.54 4.15
C MET A 264 6.16 -17.11 4.47
N GLY A 265 6.58 -15.95 3.97
CA GLY A 265 7.90 -15.36 4.25
C GLY A 265 9.07 -16.11 3.62
N GLU A 266 8.83 -16.93 2.58
CA GLU A 266 9.91 -17.66 1.90
C GLU A 266 11.00 -16.70 1.41
N HIS A 267 10.61 -15.62 0.75
CA HIS A 267 11.56 -14.67 0.16
C HIS A 267 12.16 -13.66 1.14
N VAL A 268 11.71 -13.67 2.38
CA VAL A 268 12.28 -12.84 3.46
C VAL A 268 13.43 -13.58 4.16
N MET A 269 13.32 -14.88 4.36
CA MET A 269 14.29 -15.65 5.14
C MET A 269 15.56 -15.97 4.34
N LYS A 270 16.75 -15.63 4.88
CA LYS A 270 18.04 -15.91 4.22
C LYS A 270 18.49 -17.34 4.36
N HIS A 271 18.24 -17.95 5.51
CA HIS A 271 18.81 -19.24 5.90
C HIS A 271 17.80 -20.36 6.10
N SER A 272 16.54 -20.02 6.33
CA SER A 272 15.43 -20.96 6.38
C SER A 272 14.62 -20.93 5.08
N ASP A 273 13.82 -21.98 4.88
CA ASP A 273 12.99 -22.14 3.70
C ASP A 273 11.83 -21.13 3.71
N ALA A 274 11.15 -20.97 4.84
CA ALA A 274 10.06 -20.02 5.02
C ALA A 274 9.91 -19.60 6.51
N MET A 275 9.04 -18.64 6.77
CA MET A 275 8.63 -18.26 8.13
C MET A 275 7.57 -19.21 8.66
N ARG A 276 6.54 -19.53 7.86
CA ARG A 276 5.41 -20.41 8.19
C ARG A 276 5.07 -21.35 7.03
N TYR A 277 4.43 -22.48 7.36
CA TYR A 277 4.05 -23.54 6.43
C TYR A 277 2.56 -23.86 6.58
N PHE A 278 1.77 -23.76 5.52
CA PHE A 278 0.32 -23.93 5.61
C PHE A 278 -0.13 -25.39 5.55
N ILE A 279 0.60 -26.25 4.81
CA ILE A 279 0.26 -27.69 4.74
C ILE A 279 0.61 -28.42 6.05
N LYS A 280 1.73 -28.04 6.66
CA LYS A 280 2.21 -28.63 7.92
C LYS A 280 2.77 -27.54 8.81
N PRO A 281 1.92 -26.80 9.56
CA PRO A 281 2.36 -25.67 10.38
C PRO A 281 3.51 -26.01 11.32
N SER A 282 3.45 -27.15 12.00
CA SER A 282 4.50 -27.61 12.93
C SER A 282 5.87 -27.89 12.30
N GLN A 283 6.02 -27.70 10.98
CA GLN A 283 7.31 -27.84 10.30
C GLN A 283 8.30 -26.73 10.69
N ASP A 284 7.83 -25.58 11.16
CA ASP A 284 8.66 -24.51 11.70
C ASP A 284 9.23 -24.82 13.10
N GLY A 285 8.77 -25.88 13.74
CA GLY A 285 9.18 -26.31 15.07
C GLY A 285 8.51 -25.56 16.23
N MET A 286 7.61 -24.61 15.94
CA MET A 286 6.97 -23.73 16.93
C MET A 286 5.44 -23.74 16.81
N SER A 287 4.90 -23.77 15.60
CA SER A 287 3.47 -23.70 15.35
C SER A 287 2.76 -25.02 15.65
N ILE A 288 1.53 -24.91 16.17
CA ILE A 288 0.67 -26.08 16.38
C ILE A 288 0.08 -26.55 15.05
N GLY A 289 -0.08 -27.86 14.88
CA GLY A 289 -0.70 -28.45 13.70
C GLY A 289 -2.13 -28.94 13.94
N HIS A 290 -2.68 -28.76 15.14
CA HIS A 290 -4.04 -29.16 15.49
C HIS A 290 -4.53 -28.41 16.73
N ILE A 291 -5.82 -28.06 16.75
CA ILE A 291 -6.44 -27.26 17.83
C ILE A 291 -6.26 -27.89 19.23
N ASN A 292 -6.16 -29.21 19.33
CA ASN A 292 -5.92 -29.91 20.64
C ASN A 292 -4.54 -29.57 21.24
N GLN A 293 -3.64 -28.98 20.49
CA GLN A 293 -2.32 -28.52 20.94
C GLN A 293 -2.34 -27.09 21.46
N TYR A 294 -3.48 -26.42 21.35
CA TYR A 294 -3.63 -25.03 21.81
C TYR A 294 -3.50 -24.95 23.33
N TYR A 295 -2.79 -23.96 23.81
CA TYR A 295 -2.68 -23.64 25.24
C TYR A 295 -2.74 -22.10 25.43
N ASN A 296 -3.20 -21.65 26.59
CA ASN A 296 -3.25 -20.22 26.91
C ASN A 296 -1.82 -19.64 26.96
N GLY A 297 -1.60 -18.54 26.22
CA GLY A 297 -0.31 -17.87 26.13
C GLY A 297 0.56 -18.32 24.97
N ILE A 298 0.08 -19.25 24.13
CA ILE A 298 0.74 -19.49 22.83
C ILE A 298 0.75 -18.20 22.01
N ASP A 299 1.85 -17.94 21.31
CA ASP A 299 1.96 -16.81 20.40
C ASP A 299 0.92 -16.92 19.26
N VAL A 300 0.33 -15.78 18.88
CA VAL A 300 -0.74 -15.75 17.89
C VAL A 300 -0.29 -16.25 16.52
N HIS A 301 0.97 -16.01 16.13
CA HIS A 301 1.54 -16.51 14.87
C HIS A 301 1.71 -18.05 14.90
N HIS A 302 1.93 -18.66 16.07
CA HIS A 302 2.09 -20.09 16.20
C HIS A 302 0.77 -20.84 16.41
N SER A 303 -0.33 -20.13 16.62
CA SER A 303 -1.68 -20.67 16.72
C SER A 303 -2.54 -20.43 15.47
N SER A 304 -1.97 -19.84 14.42
CA SER A 304 -2.69 -19.46 13.17
C SER A 304 -2.79 -20.60 12.15
N GLY A 305 -1.97 -21.65 12.29
CA GLY A 305 -1.85 -22.75 11.35
C GLY A 305 -3.00 -23.78 11.39
#